data_15d1bdfb6d8d5f512fdacca0e8247828
#
_entry.id   15d1bdfb6d8d5f512fdacca0e8247828
#
_cell.length_a   1.000
_cell.length_b   1.000
_cell.length_c   1.000
_cell.angle_alpha   90.00
_cell.angle_beta   90.00
_cell.angle_gamma   90.00
#
_symmetry.space_group_name_H-M   'P 1'
#
loop_
_entity.id
_entity.type
_entity.pdbx_description
1 polymer ?
#
loop_
_entity_poly.entity_id
_entity_poly.type
_entity_poly.pdbx_seq_one_letter_code
_entity_poly.pdbx_strand_id
1 'polypeptide(L)'
;MDQPVLQQRGRRWGMAIAILLILIGLAALAWWLWPSGLQVPAASVRIAVVERGILRDDVAARATAQPLHSVVLDVVENGRAEEVMVRDGALVRQGELLFRLSNPQRRLEVLAREAEHAQQISNLLNLRLAGETSRAESARRSADLAFAVAQAEKQFARSAALAKQGFVSGSALEEVGDQLTRQRHALASEDAAGKSEEAARRDAIGQIAQAVSRLEDGLKLVNAGVDALAVRAPVAGRLADFKLQVGETVRSGQRLGRIDDIAQFCLAAQLDEYYLRRLATGRPATAVIDGQTTHVVVNRIYPQVSDGKFTVELTFVDGQPATLSPGQSVDVLITLGAARTSLLLPNDAFSNDTGGGWVFVVRADGVQAERRAVRVGRRNSTQIEVLDGLVAGERVIVSSYTPYATALHLQLTH
;
A
#
# COMPACT_ATOMS: atom_id res chain seq x y z
N MET A 1 -47.91 -44.44 -115.24
CA MET A 1 -48.61 -43.28 -114.67
C MET A 1 -48.40 -43.31 -113.16
N ASP A 2 -47.30 -42.68 -112.77
CA ASP A 2 -46.87 -42.70 -111.32
C ASP A 2 -47.24 -41.37 -110.72
N GLN A 3 -47.90 -41.43 -109.57
CA GLN A 3 -48.13 -40.28 -108.70
C GLN A 3 -47.19 -40.37 -107.51
N PRO A 4 -46.48 -39.32 -107.14
CA PRO A 4 -45.56 -39.33 -105.99
C PRO A 4 -46.31 -39.06 -104.70
N VAL A 5 -46.03 -39.83 -103.68
CA VAL A 5 -46.51 -39.66 -102.30
C VAL A 5 -45.61 -38.62 -101.62
N LEU A 6 -46.26 -37.52 -101.15
CA LEU A 6 -45.61 -36.50 -100.32
C LEU A 6 -45.50 -36.96 -98.90
N GLN A 7 -44.25 -37.11 -98.42
CA GLN A 7 -43.86 -37.45 -97.03
C GLN A 7 -44.17 -36.32 -96.04
N GLN A 8 -45.10 -36.49 -95.11
CA GLN A 8 -45.29 -35.62 -93.95
C GLN A 8 -44.20 -35.80 -92.87
N ARG A 9 -42.95 -35.36 -93.11
CA ARG A 9 -41.85 -35.41 -92.12
C ARG A 9 -41.64 -34.12 -91.30
N GLY A 10 -42.18 -32.96 -91.69
CA GLY A 10 -41.95 -31.67 -90.99
C GLY A 10 -42.73 -31.46 -89.72
N ARG A 11 -43.95 -32.05 -89.55
CA ARG A 11 -44.81 -31.77 -88.38
C ARG A 11 -44.44 -32.54 -87.09
N ARG A 12 -43.75 -33.67 -87.24
CA ARG A 12 -43.22 -34.41 -86.07
C ARG A 12 -42.00 -33.80 -85.45
N TRP A 13 -41.17 -33.13 -86.23
CA TRP A 13 -39.99 -32.42 -85.69
C TRP A 13 -40.37 -31.09 -85.02
N GLY A 14 -41.36 -30.39 -85.43
CA GLY A 14 -41.90 -29.20 -84.80
C GLY A 14 -42.51 -29.51 -83.41
N MET A 15 -43.25 -30.65 -83.34
CA MET A 15 -43.77 -31.13 -82.01
C MET A 15 -42.65 -31.57 -81.04
N ALA A 16 -41.60 -32.21 -81.55
CA ALA A 16 -40.47 -32.66 -80.72
C ALA A 16 -39.67 -31.44 -80.16
N ILE A 17 -39.48 -30.39 -80.97
CA ILE A 17 -38.82 -29.14 -80.52
C ILE A 17 -39.69 -28.38 -79.51
N ALA A 18 -41.02 -28.33 -79.67
CA ALA A 18 -41.93 -27.72 -78.71
C ALA A 18 -41.95 -28.45 -77.35
N ILE A 19 -41.94 -29.78 -77.36
CA ILE A 19 -41.85 -30.60 -76.15
C ILE A 19 -40.50 -30.42 -75.45
N LEU A 20 -39.40 -30.33 -76.22
CA LEU A 20 -38.07 -30.08 -75.66
C LEU A 20 -37.96 -28.69 -74.99
N LEU A 21 -38.55 -27.65 -75.59
CA LEU A 21 -38.59 -26.31 -75.00
C LEU A 21 -39.46 -26.24 -73.75
N ILE A 22 -40.57 -26.98 -73.71
CA ILE A 22 -41.42 -27.10 -72.52
C ILE A 22 -40.70 -27.85 -71.41
N LEU A 23 -39.95 -28.93 -71.74
CA LEU A 23 -39.14 -29.66 -70.77
C LEU A 23 -37.97 -28.81 -70.23
N ILE A 24 -37.29 -28.02 -71.08
CA ILE A 24 -36.26 -27.10 -70.64
C ILE A 24 -36.84 -25.98 -69.77
N GLY A 25 -38.03 -25.47 -70.14
CA GLY A 25 -38.77 -24.48 -69.34
C GLY A 25 -39.20 -25.02 -67.98
N LEU A 26 -39.69 -26.26 -67.93
CA LEU A 26 -40.04 -26.97 -66.67
C LEU A 26 -38.78 -27.30 -65.83
N ALA A 27 -37.67 -27.70 -66.46
CA ALA A 27 -36.44 -27.95 -65.79
C ALA A 27 -35.82 -26.66 -65.22
N ALA A 28 -35.88 -25.53 -65.99
CA ALA A 28 -35.44 -24.21 -65.53
C ALA A 28 -36.34 -23.69 -64.38
N LEU A 29 -37.66 -23.91 -64.48
CA LEU A 29 -38.62 -23.58 -63.43
C LEU A 29 -38.39 -24.45 -62.16
N ALA A 30 -38.16 -25.75 -62.35
CA ALA A 30 -37.82 -26.65 -61.24
C ALA A 30 -36.48 -26.31 -60.58
N TRP A 31 -35.49 -25.88 -61.38
CA TRP A 31 -34.18 -25.42 -60.84
C TRP A 31 -34.31 -24.07 -60.14
N TRP A 32 -35.15 -23.17 -60.61
CA TRP A 32 -35.43 -21.88 -59.96
C TRP A 32 -36.26 -22.03 -58.69
N LEU A 33 -37.17 -23.06 -58.64
CA LEU A 33 -37.96 -23.42 -57.46
C LEU A 33 -37.23 -24.38 -56.50
N TRP A 34 -36.00 -24.87 -56.86
CA TRP A 34 -35.26 -25.78 -55.98
C TRP A 34 -34.81 -25.04 -54.72
N PRO A 35 -35.16 -25.53 -53.50
CA PRO A 35 -34.80 -24.86 -52.29
C PRO A 35 -33.27 -24.90 -52.10
N SER A 36 -32.61 -23.77 -52.36
CA SER A 36 -31.16 -23.60 -52.25
C SER A 36 -30.81 -23.17 -50.83
N GLY A 37 -30.81 -24.13 -49.89
CA GLY A 37 -30.42 -23.89 -48.51
C GLY A 37 -30.11 -25.19 -47.76
N LEU A 38 -29.13 -25.14 -46.86
CA LEU A 38 -28.84 -26.25 -45.96
C LEU A 38 -30.01 -26.41 -44.98
N GLN A 39 -30.59 -27.64 -44.92
CA GLN A 39 -31.70 -27.92 -44.03
C GLN A 39 -31.17 -28.06 -42.59
N VAL A 40 -31.73 -27.30 -41.67
CA VAL A 40 -31.39 -27.30 -40.25
C VAL A 40 -32.64 -27.45 -39.42
N PRO A 41 -32.74 -28.43 -38.52
CA PRO A 41 -33.90 -28.58 -37.64
C PRO A 41 -34.07 -27.32 -36.78
N ALA A 42 -35.26 -26.72 -36.78
CA ALA A 42 -35.55 -25.52 -35.98
C ALA A 42 -35.30 -25.75 -34.46
N ALA A 43 -35.50 -26.99 -34.00
CA ALA A 43 -35.21 -27.39 -32.61
C ALA A 43 -33.71 -27.38 -32.24
N SER A 44 -32.80 -27.40 -33.25
CA SER A 44 -31.34 -27.40 -32.99
C SER A 44 -30.73 -26.02 -32.93
N VAL A 45 -31.50 -24.98 -33.25
CA VAL A 45 -31.03 -23.59 -33.24
C VAL A 45 -31.77 -22.76 -32.20
N ARG A 46 -31.00 -21.87 -31.56
CA ARG A 46 -31.61 -20.89 -30.64
C ARG A 46 -31.72 -19.56 -31.38
N ILE A 47 -32.95 -19.02 -31.40
CA ILE A 47 -33.25 -17.74 -32.06
C ILE A 47 -33.49 -16.70 -30.98
N ALA A 48 -32.86 -15.54 -31.11
CA ALA A 48 -33.10 -14.37 -30.27
C ALA A 48 -33.60 -13.21 -31.09
N VAL A 49 -34.31 -12.29 -30.48
CA VAL A 49 -34.80 -11.04 -31.09
C VAL A 49 -33.80 -9.95 -30.79
N VAL A 50 -33.50 -9.11 -31.79
CA VAL A 50 -32.71 -7.89 -31.61
C VAL A 50 -33.54 -6.87 -30.85
N GLU A 51 -33.15 -6.58 -29.63
CA GLU A 51 -33.85 -5.63 -28.77
C GLU A 51 -33.09 -4.32 -28.63
N ARG A 52 -33.84 -3.23 -28.46
CA ARG A 52 -33.23 -1.94 -28.06
C ARG A 52 -33.20 -1.88 -26.54
N GLY A 53 -32.00 -1.89 -25.98
CA GLY A 53 -31.81 -1.89 -24.53
C GLY A 53 -30.61 -1.08 -24.09
N ILE A 54 -30.39 -1.03 -22.80
CA ILE A 54 -29.23 -0.35 -22.20
C ILE A 54 -28.12 -1.38 -22.01
N LEU A 55 -27.05 -1.26 -22.81
CA LEU A 55 -25.84 -2.06 -22.54
C LEU A 55 -25.12 -1.49 -21.32
N ARG A 56 -25.04 -2.30 -20.29
CA ARG A 56 -24.14 -2.06 -19.15
C ARG A 56 -22.80 -2.71 -19.47
N ASP A 57 -21.78 -1.87 -19.55
CA ASP A 57 -20.40 -2.32 -19.79
C ASP A 57 -19.76 -2.67 -18.45
N ASP A 58 -20.18 -3.80 -17.90
CA ASP A 58 -19.79 -4.26 -16.58
C ASP A 58 -18.86 -5.47 -16.71
N VAL A 59 -17.88 -5.56 -15.81
CA VAL A 59 -17.02 -6.74 -15.65
C VAL A 59 -17.27 -7.38 -14.30
N ALA A 60 -17.58 -8.68 -14.32
CA ALA A 60 -17.68 -9.47 -13.11
C ALA A 60 -16.29 -9.94 -12.66
N ALA A 61 -15.99 -9.81 -11.39
CA ALA A 61 -14.77 -10.28 -10.79
C ALA A 61 -15.04 -10.82 -9.40
N ARG A 62 -14.16 -11.70 -8.94
CA ARG A 62 -14.15 -12.16 -7.56
C ARG A 62 -13.15 -11.32 -6.77
N ALA A 63 -13.63 -10.69 -5.72
CA ALA A 63 -12.82 -9.88 -4.80
C ALA A 63 -12.66 -10.61 -3.47
N THR A 64 -11.60 -10.29 -2.76
CA THR A 64 -11.34 -10.78 -1.40
C THR A 64 -11.38 -9.59 -0.44
N ALA A 65 -12.14 -9.72 0.64
CA ALA A 65 -12.18 -8.71 1.69
C ALA A 65 -10.84 -8.67 2.45
N GLN A 66 -10.23 -7.50 2.50
CA GLN A 66 -8.97 -7.25 3.20
C GLN A 66 -9.12 -6.07 4.15
N PRO A 67 -8.45 -6.07 5.31
CA PRO A 67 -8.39 -4.89 6.15
C PRO A 67 -7.83 -3.70 5.37
N LEU A 68 -8.43 -2.53 5.51
CA LEU A 68 -7.94 -1.32 4.85
C LEU A 68 -6.57 -0.90 5.39
N HIS A 69 -6.35 -1.12 6.69
CA HIS A 69 -5.09 -0.85 7.38
C HIS A 69 -4.62 -2.10 8.11
N SER A 70 -3.35 -2.41 7.95
CA SER A 70 -2.68 -3.52 8.63
C SER A 70 -1.30 -3.07 9.07
N VAL A 71 -0.96 -3.30 10.33
CA VAL A 71 0.35 -2.96 10.91
C VAL A 71 1.11 -4.26 11.15
N VAL A 72 2.29 -4.36 10.55
CA VAL A 72 3.18 -5.52 10.76
C VAL A 72 3.72 -5.48 12.17
N LEU A 73 3.68 -6.62 12.85
CA LEU A 73 4.26 -6.84 14.18
C LEU A 73 5.61 -7.52 13.99
N ASP A 74 6.67 -6.73 14.09
CA ASP A 74 8.05 -7.19 14.06
C ASP A 74 8.73 -6.99 15.42
N VAL A 75 9.81 -7.74 15.65
CA VAL A 75 10.59 -7.69 16.88
C VAL A 75 11.69 -6.65 16.75
N VAL A 76 11.77 -5.70 17.67
CA VAL A 76 12.82 -4.68 17.70
C VAL A 76 14.11 -5.24 18.32
N GLU A 77 13.99 -6.02 19.42
CA GLU A 77 15.11 -6.54 20.18
C GLU A 77 15.17 -8.08 20.19
N ASN A 78 16.37 -8.62 20.12
CA ASN A 78 16.56 -10.07 20.27
C ASN A 78 16.17 -10.54 21.65
N GLY A 79 15.56 -11.74 21.74
CA GLY A 79 15.23 -12.30 23.03
C GLY A 79 14.59 -13.68 22.94
N ARG A 80 14.39 -14.29 24.11
CA ARG A 80 13.61 -15.51 24.25
C ARG A 80 12.23 -15.16 24.78
N ALA A 81 11.17 -15.68 24.19
CA ALA A 81 9.81 -15.49 24.67
C ALA A 81 9.65 -16.09 26.07
N GLU A 82 9.45 -15.23 27.07
CA GLU A 82 9.23 -15.59 28.46
C GLU A 82 7.75 -15.82 28.73
N GLU A 83 6.91 -14.93 28.25
CA GLU A 83 5.47 -14.97 28.38
C GLU A 83 4.80 -14.56 27.06
N VAL A 84 3.72 -15.24 26.70
CA VAL A 84 2.86 -14.90 25.56
C VAL A 84 1.43 -14.78 26.07
N MET A 85 0.85 -13.58 26.03
CA MET A 85 -0.43 -13.26 26.66
C MET A 85 -1.60 -13.30 25.69
N VAL A 86 -1.34 -13.30 24.39
CA VAL A 86 -2.35 -13.27 23.31
C VAL A 86 -2.17 -14.45 22.37
N ARG A 87 -3.25 -14.80 21.68
CA ARG A 87 -3.25 -15.85 20.64
C ARG A 87 -3.60 -15.26 19.30
N ASP A 88 -3.26 -15.97 18.23
CA ASP A 88 -3.72 -15.62 16.88
C ASP A 88 -5.24 -15.46 16.83
N GLY A 89 -5.73 -14.45 16.13
CA GLY A 89 -7.14 -14.09 16.06
C GLY A 89 -7.69 -13.24 17.23
N ALA A 90 -6.91 -12.99 18.28
CA ALA A 90 -7.34 -12.18 19.42
C ALA A 90 -7.56 -10.71 19.04
N LEU A 91 -8.54 -10.08 19.68
CA LEU A 91 -8.73 -8.63 19.63
C LEU A 91 -7.83 -7.97 20.66
N VAL A 92 -7.05 -7.00 20.22
CA VAL A 92 -6.09 -6.28 21.07
C VAL A 92 -6.36 -4.77 21.03
N ARG A 93 -6.08 -4.09 22.14
CA ARG A 93 -6.16 -2.63 22.26
C ARG A 93 -4.78 -2.02 22.04
N GLN A 94 -4.75 -0.77 21.60
CA GLN A 94 -3.49 -0.04 21.53
C GLN A 94 -2.79 0.01 22.91
N GLY A 95 -1.48 -0.30 22.93
CA GLY A 95 -0.67 -0.36 24.14
C GLY A 95 -0.80 -1.66 24.95
N GLU A 96 -1.71 -2.58 24.58
CA GLU A 96 -1.86 -3.88 25.25
C GLU A 96 -0.61 -4.73 25.09
N LEU A 97 -0.17 -5.36 26.20
CA LEU A 97 1.01 -6.23 26.21
C LEU A 97 0.67 -7.54 25.50
N LEU A 98 1.40 -7.83 24.42
CA LEU A 98 1.21 -9.04 23.63
C LEU A 98 2.08 -10.19 24.11
N PHE A 99 3.35 -9.91 24.33
CA PHE A 99 4.31 -10.88 24.84
C PHE A 99 5.50 -10.17 25.47
N ARG A 100 6.27 -10.90 26.28
CA ARG A 100 7.49 -10.44 26.92
C ARG A 100 8.67 -11.31 26.48
N LEU A 101 9.74 -10.64 26.12
CA LEU A 101 11.02 -11.28 25.82
C LEU A 101 11.97 -11.16 27.01
N SER A 102 12.81 -12.16 27.20
CA SER A 102 13.93 -12.15 28.12
C SER A 102 15.24 -12.03 27.36
N ASN A 103 16.07 -11.04 27.74
CA ASN A 103 17.42 -10.88 27.22
C ASN A 103 18.38 -10.52 28.38
N PRO A 104 19.07 -11.51 28.96
CA PRO A 104 20.01 -11.28 30.04
C PRO A 104 21.17 -10.36 29.69
N GLN A 105 21.62 -10.36 28.42
CA GLN A 105 22.71 -9.50 27.97
C GLN A 105 22.33 -8.02 28.04
N ARG A 106 21.10 -7.66 27.65
CA ARG A 106 20.58 -6.29 27.78
C ARG A 106 20.52 -5.84 29.26
N ARG A 107 20.12 -6.74 30.15
CA ARG A 107 20.12 -6.44 31.61
C ARG A 107 21.52 -6.18 32.14
N LEU A 108 22.52 -6.98 31.74
CA LEU A 108 23.91 -6.76 32.11
C LEU A 108 24.45 -5.42 31.52
N GLU A 109 24.06 -5.06 30.32
CA GLU A 109 24.44 -3.78 29.71
C GLU A 109 23.88 -2.58 30.49
N VAL A 110 22.62 -2.63 30.93
CA VAL A 110 22.03 -1.60 31.81
C VAL A 110 22.86 -1.47 33.09
N LEU A 111 23.09 -2.58 33.78
CA LEU A 111 23.87 -2.57 35.05
C LEU A 111 25.27 -2.03 34.88
N ALA A 112 25.95 -2.35 33.77
CA ALA A 112 27.27 -1.81 33.47
C ALA A 112 27.24 -0.29 33.23
N ARG A 113 26.23 0.21 32.50
CA ARG A 113 26.07 1.66 32.27
C ARG A 113 25.67 2.42 33.52
N GLU A 114 24.83 1.84 34.36
CA GLU A 114 24.49 2.41 35.68
C GLU A 114 25.71 2.53 36.60
N ALA A 115 26.57 1.49 36.65
CA ALA A 115 27.79 1.52 37.38
C ALA A 115 28.78 2.59 36.87
N GLU A 116 28.94 2.70 35.56
CA GLU A 116 29.78 3.74 34.95
C GLU A 116 29.27 5.16 35.26
N HIS A 117 27.95 5.37 35.15
CA HIS A 117 27.30 6.64 35.48
C HIS A 117 27.50 7.00 36.98
N ALA A 118 27.28 6.05 37.91
CA ALA A 118 27.48 6.24 39.31
C ALA A 118 28.94 6.58 39.66
N GLN A 119 29.89 5.95 38.98
CA GLN A 119 31.34 6.25 39.15
C GLN A 119 31.67 7.69 38.72
N GLN A 120 31.13 8.18 37.59
CA GLN A 120 31.36 9.54 37.14
C GLN A 120 30.71 10.59 38.05
N ILE A 121 29.55 10.30 38.59
CA ILE A 121 28.91 11.16 39.63
C ILE A 121 29.79 11.24 40.85
N SER A 122 30.32 10.11 41.32
CA SER A 122 31.25 10.08 42.47
C SER A 122 32.52 10.93 42.18
N ASN A 123 33.11 10.82 41.00
CA ASN A 123 34.25 11.62 40.57
C ASN A 123 33.92 13.13 40.57
N LEU A 124 32.76 13.52 40.05
CA LEU A 124 32.28 14.91 40.05
C LEU A 124 32.12 15.45 41.48
N LEU A 125 31.51 14.66 42.39
CA LEU A 125 31.34 15.05 43.80
C LEU A 125 32.66 15.22 44.51
N ASN A 126 33.61 14.29 44.30
CA ASN A 126 34.96 14.38 44.86
C ASN A 126 35.70 15.63 44.37
N LEU A 127 35.61 15.96 43.08
CA LEU A 127 36.25 17.17 42.51
C LEU A 127 35.60 18.44 43.08
N ARG A 128 34.30 18.47 43.29
CA ARG A 128 33.60 19.61 43.92
C ARG A 128 34.06 19.79 45.37
N LEU A 129 34.09 18.69 46.16
CA LEU A 129 34.53 18.74 47.56
C LEU A 129 35.99 19.20 47.68
N ALA A 130 36.92 18.64 46.88
CA ALA A 130 38.31 19.11 46.80
C ALA A 130 38.40 20.58 46.40
N GLY A 131 37.50 21.04 45.56
CA GLY A 131 37.37 22.44 45.17
C GLY A 131 37.00 23.39 46.30
N GLU A 132 36.06 22.98 47.14
CA GLU A 132 35.68 23.80 48.32
C GLU A 132 36.80 23.92 49.34
N THR A 133 37.54 22.82 49.60
CA THR A 133 38.72 22.87 50.50
C THR A 133 39.82 23.75 49.97
N SER A 134 40.18 23.63 48.66
CA SER A 134 41.21 24.49 48.03
C SER A 134 40.81 25.96 48.02
N ARG A 135 39.54 26.26 47.77
CA ARG A 135 39.02 27.64 47.80
C ARG A 135 39.14 28.27 49.21
N ALA A 136 38.80 27.50 50.24
CA ALA A 136 38.90 27.92 51.65
C ALA A 136 40.38 28.21 52.04
N GLU A 137 41.32 27.35 51.62
CA GLU A 137 42.75 27.54 51.84
C GLU A 137 43.32 28.77 51.12
N SER A 138 42.99 28.96 49.83
CA SER A 138 43.45 30.14 49.05
C SER A 138 42.89 31.44 49.66
N ALA A 139 41.61 31.45 50.07
CA ALA A 139 41.00 32.61 50.73
C ALA A 139 41.72 32.94 52.06
N ARG A 140 42.14 31.94 52.82
CA ARG A 140 42.91 32.14 54.07
C ARG A 140 44.28 32.75 53.75
N ARG A 141 45.03 32.19 52.75
CA ARG A 141 46.36 32.73 52.37
C ARG A 141 46.27 34.16 51.86
N SER A 142 45.28 34.48 51.00
CA SER A 142 45.07 35.84 50.55
C SER A 142 44.73 36.79 51.70
N ALA A 143 43.95 36.39 52.69
CA ALA A 143 43.62 37.18 53.87
C ALA A 143 44.87 37.48 54.72
N ASP A 144 45.72 36.48 54.92
CA ASP A 144 46.97 36.62 55.67
C ASP A 144 47.92 37.59 54.95
N LEU A 145 48.07 37.46 53.64
CA LEU A 145 48.90 38.39 52.82
C LEU A 145 48.31 39.81 52.77
N ALA A 146 47.00 39.95 52.66
CA ALA A 146 46.31 41.23 52.73
C ALA A 146 46.60 41.97 54.08
N PHE A 147 46.51 41.19 55.19
CA PHE A 147 46.87 41.71 56.49
C PHE A 147 48.35 42.17 56.53
N ALA A 148 49.32 41.39 56.01
CA ALA A 148 50.74 41.75 55.93
C ALA A 148 50.94 43.02 55.10
N VAL A 149 50.24 43.16 53.96
CA VAL A 149 50.31 44.40 53.16
C VAL A 149 49.78 45.59 53.93
N ALA A 150 48.63 45.48 54.63
CA ALA A 150 48.13 46.61 55.43
C ALA A 150 49.08 47.02 56.61
N GLN A 151 49.78 46.05 57.16
CA GLN A 151 50.75 46.33 58.19
C GLN A 151 52.04 47.05 57.65
N ALA A 152 52.51 46.57 56.47
CA ALA A 152 53.65 47.20 55.76
C ALA A 152 53.33 48.65 55.27
N GLU A 153 52.05 48.85 54.82
CA GLU A 153 51.60 50.23 54.45
C GLU A 153 51.57 51.18 55.63
N LYS A 154 51.13 50.75 56.79
CA LYS A 154 51.16 51.57 58.05
C LYS A 154 52.60 51.86 58.49
N GLN A 155 53.49 50.89 58.32
CA GLN A 155 54.92 51.09 58.65
C GLN A 155 55.61 52.07 57.68
N PHE A 156 55.36 51.88 56.35
CA PHE A 156 55.89 52.78 55.32
C PHE A 156 55.37 54.22 55.52
N ALA A 157 54.06 54.40 55.79
CA ALA A 157 53.51 55.76 56.05
C ALA A 157 54.16 56.45 57.26
N ARG A 158 54.40 55.71 58.37
CA ARG A 158 55.08 56.21 59.53
C ARG A 158 56.53 56.57 59.21
N SER A 159 57.30 55.70 58.56
CA SER A 159 58.66 55.97 58.15
C SER A 159 58.80 57.14 57.21
N ALA A 160 57.85 57.28 56.25
CA ALA A 160 57.80 58.40 55.31
C ALA A 160 57.55 59.75 56.06
N ALA A 161 56.64 59.75 57.06
CA ALA A 161 56.45 60.98 57.91
C ALA A 161 57.70 61.35 58.73
N LEU A 162 58.39 60.38 59.32
CA LEU A 162 59.66 60.61 60.06
C LEU A 162 60.80 61.04 59.15
N ALA A 163 60.89 60.50 57.94
CA ALA A 163 61.93 60.89 56.95
C ALA A 163 61.74 62.33 56.52
N LYS A 164 60.53 62.85 56.32
CA LYS A 164 60.19 64.25 56.07
C LYS A 164 60.70 65.18 57.18
N GLN A 165 60.77 64.69 58.43
CA GLN A 165 61.27 65.39 59.58
C GLN A 165 62.79 65.22 59.83
N GLY A 166 63.47 64.41 59.01
CA GLY A 166 64.91 64.18 59.10
C GLY A 166 65.31 63.07 60.08
N PHE A 167 64.39 62.35 60.70
CA PHE A 167 64.68 61.32 61.72
C PHE A 167 64.95 59.89 61.11
N VAL A 168 64.71 59.69 59.81
CA VAL A 168 64.98 58.43 59.10
C VAL A 168 65.82 58.70 57.88
N SER A 169 66.80 57.86 57.56
CA SER A 169 67.60 57.97 56.35
C SER A 169 66.87 57.58 55.10
N GLY A 170 67.27 58.11 53.94
CA GLY A 170 66.66 57.76 52.66
C GLY A 170 66.78 56.26 52.38
N SER A 171 67.84 55.61 52.70
CA SER A 171 68.06 54.15 52.52
C SER A 171 67.16 53.31 53.42
N ALA A 172 66.84 53.74 54.65
CA ALA A 172 65.93 53.05 55.51
C ALA A 172 64.45 53.21 55.05
N LEU A 173 64.11 54.36 54.44
CA LEU A 173 62.79 54.52 53.85
C LEU A 173 62.63 53.66 52.58
N GLU A 174 63.65 53.53 51.73
CA GLU A 174 63.69 52.69 50.56
C GLU A 174 63.53 51.22 50.94
N GLU A 175 64.23 50.73 51.99
CA GLU A 175 64.13 49.37 52.50
C GLU A 175 62.66 49.01 52.88
N VAL A 176 61.99 49.94 53.62
CA VAL A 176 60.58 49.74 54.00
C VAL A 176 59.65 49.80 52.80
N GLY A 177 59.99 50.66 51.77
CA GLY A 177 59.29 50.71 50.52
C GLY A 177 59.37 49.41 49.71
N ASP A 178 60.57 48.87 49.67
CA ASP A 178 60.84 47.60 49.01
C ASP A 178 60.10 46.43 49.71
N GLN A 179 60.01 46.44 51.03
CA GLN A 179 59.27 45.48 51.81
C GLN A 179 57.75 45.54 51.49
N LEU A 180 57.20 46.76 51.43
CA LEU A 180 55.77 46.93 51.01
C LEU A 180 55.57 46.43 49.61
N THR A 181 56.44 46.72 48.69
CA THR A 181 56.34 46.28 47.29
C THR A 181 56.37 44.76 47.18
N ARG A 182 57.29 44.09 47.92
CA ARG A 182 57.34 42.63 47.99
C ARG A 182 56.00 42.00 48.49
N GLN A 183 55.42 42.58 49.56
CA GLN A 183 54.16 42.08 50.12
C GLN A 183 52.98 42.24 49.11
N ARG A 184 52.93 43.41 48.42
CA ARG A 184 51.94 43.65 47.40
C ARG A 184 52.04 42.67 46.23
N HIS A 185 53.29 42.42 45.78
CA HIS A 185 53.54 41.41 44.74
C HIS A 185 53.13 39.99 45.16
N ALA A 186 53.42 39.63 46.41
CA ALA A 186 53.07 38.34 46.94
C ALA A 186 51.50 38.14 46.95
N LEU A 187 50.80 39.20 47.44
CA LEU A 187 49.30 39.14 47.41
C LEU A 187 48.78 39.07 45.97
N ALA A 188 49.26 39.90 45.07
CA ALA A 188 48.82 39.91 43.67
C ALA A 188 49.08 38.54 42.97
N SER A 189 50.26 37.93 43.29
CA SER A 189 50.61 36.62 42.77
C SER A 189 49.69 35.51 43.29
N GLU A 190 49.34 35.49 44.61
CA GLU A 190 48.41 34.53 45.19
C GLU A 190 47.03 34.69 44.62
N ASP A 191 46.52 35.92 44.47
CA ASP A 191 45.19 36.17 43.89
C ASP A 191 45.13 35.76 42.43
N ALA A 192 46.19 35.97 41.65
CA ALA A 192 46.26 35.51 40.27
C ALA A 192 46.32 33.98 40.17
N ALA A 193 47.10 33.34 41.03
CA ALA A 193 47.18 31.86 41.11
C ALA A 193 45.83 31.25 41.49
N GLY A 194 45.16 31.79 42.52
CA GLY A 194 43.84 31.36 42.97
C GLY A 194 42.75 31.47 41.89
N LYS A 195 42.75 32.58 41.12
CA LYS A 195 41.83 32.78 40.00
C LYS A 195 42.12 31.79 38.86
N SER A 196 43.35 31.52 38.55
CA SER A 196 43.73 30.55 37.51
C SER A 196 43.35 29.14 37.90
N GLU A 197 43.59 28.74 39.16
CA GLU A 197 43.18 27.42 39.66
C GLU A 197 41.66 27.26 39.69
N GLU A 198 40.92 28.28 40.09
CA GLU A 198 39.47 28.27 40.06
C GLU A 198 38.91 28.14 38.65
N ALA A 199 39.50 28.85 37.66
CA ALA A 199 39.10 28.75 36.27
C ALA A 199 39.33 27.32 35.72
N ALA A 200 40.54 26.78 35.91
CA ALA A 200 40.88 25.42 35.48
C ALA A 200 39.95 24.34 36.10
N ARG A 201 39.63 24.52 37.39
CA ARG A 201 38.71 23.61 38.11
C ARG A 201 37.27 23.73 37.58
N ARG A 202 36.82 24.97 37.32
CA ARG A 202 35.48 25.18 36.75
C ARG A 202 35.36 24.51 35.40
N ASP A 203 36.36 24.59 34.56
CA ASP A 203 36.39 23.92 33.26
C ASP A 203 36.40 22.41 33.41
N ALA A 204 37.19 21.85 34.34
CA ALA A 204 37.19 20.40 34.61
C ALA A 204 35.82 19.90 35.13
N ILE A 205 35.17 20.63 36.05
CA ILE A 205 33.82 20.31 36.51
C ILE A 205 32.85 20.36 35.34
N GLY A 206 32.93 21.36 34.46
CA GLY A 206 32.11 21.49 33.27
C GLY A 206 32.23 20.28 32.32
N GLN A 207 33.48 19.85 32.06
CA GLN A 207 33.76 18.69 31.20
C GLN A 207 33.17 17.38 31.80
N ILE A 208 33.38 17.14 33.12
CA ILE A 208 32.83 15.95 33.79
C ILE A 208 31.29 16.01 33.82
N ALA A 209 30.69 17.16 34.10
CA ALA A 209 29.24 17.33 34.07
C ALA A 209 28.64 17.02 32.69
N GLN A 210 29.29 17.45 31.61
CA GLN A 210 28.90 17.07 30.25
C GLN A 210 29.05 15.57 29.96
N ALA A 211 30.10 14.92 30.53
CA ALA A 211 30.30 13.49 30.41
C ALA A 211 29.17 12.72 31.14
N VAL A 212 28.78 13.15 32.35
CA VAL A 212 27.67 12.61 33.10
C VAL A 212 26.35 12.70 32.31
N SER A 213 26.08 13.89 31.74
CA SER A 213 24.87 14.08 30.91
C SER A 213 24.82 13.14 29.69
N ARG A 214 25.95 12.96 29.00
CA ARG A 214 26.03 11.99 27.88
C ARG A 214 25.83 10.54 28.32
N LEU A 215 26.31 10.17 29.51
CA LEU A 215 26.07 8.84 30.08
C LEU A 215 24.60 8.66 30.46
N GLU A 216 23.93 9.68 30.98
CA GLU A 216 22.47 9.65 31.26
C GLU A 216 21.68 9.41 29.97
N ASP A 217 22.01 10.09 28.89
CA ASP A 217 21.34 9.90 27.61
C ASP A 217 21.62 8.52 27.02
N GLY A 218 22.83 8.00 27.15
CA GLY A 218 23.17 6.64 26.80
C GLY A 218 22.39 5.60 27.64
N LEU A 219 22.22 5.83 28.93
CA LEU A 219 21.44 4.97 29.81
C LEU A 219 19.95 4.95 29.44
N LYS A 220 19.36 6.12 29.09
CA LYS A 220 17.98 6.17 28.57
C LYS A 220 17.81 5.31 27.32
N LEU A 221 18.78 5.35 26.40
CA LEU A 221 18.73 4.55 25.17
C LEU A 221 18.80 3.05 25.45
N VAL A 222 19.67 2.60 26.36
CA VAL A 222 19.78 1.19 26.73
C VAL A 222 18.53 0.71 27.48
N ASN A 223 17.95 1.55 28.34
CA ASN A 223 16.68 1.26 29.00
C ASN A 223 15.50 1.13 28.02
N ALA A 224 15.45 2.01 26.98
CA ALA A 224 14.46 1.87 25.91
C ALA A 224 14.55 0.50 25.19
N GLY A 225 15.76 -0.05 25.02
CA GLY A 225 15.96 -1.40 24.52
C GLY A 225 15.41 -2.49 25.46
N VAL A 226 15.54 -2.31 26.78
CA VAL A 226 14.90 -3.22 27.75
C VAL A 226 13.38 -3.09 27.74
N ASP A 227 12.84 -1.88 27.62
CA ASP A 227 11.40 -1.65 27.52
C ASP A 227 10.83 -2.27 26.23
N ALA A 228 11.59 -2.28 25.14
CA ALA A 228 11.22 -2.92 23.87
C ALA A 228 11.11 -4.46 23.97
N LEU A 229 11.63 -5.08 25.04
CA LEU A 229 11.40 -6.51 25.32
C LEU A 229 9.95 -6.80 25.74
N ALA A 230 9.22 -5.81 26.21
CA ALA A 230 7.78 -5.88 26.48
C ALA A 230 7.01 -5.39 25.24
N VAL A 231 6.76 -6.29 24.29
CA VAL A 231 6.15 -5.95 23.01
C VAL A 231 4.66 -5.70 23.17
N ARG A 232 4.23 -4.51 22.76
CA ARG A 232 2.86 -4.03 22.89
C ARG A 232 2.24 -3.77 21.54
N ALA A 233 0.91 -3.83 21.46
CA ALA A 233 0.15 -3.52 20.24
C ALA A 233 0.30 -2.03 19.87
N PRO A 234 0.82 -1.70 18.68
CA PRO A 234 0.94 -0.30 18.22
C PRO A 234 -0.41 0.33 17.91
N VAL A 235 -1.39 -0.48 17.53
CA VAL A 235 -2.76 -0.07 17.18
C VAL A 235 -3.76 -1.06 17.77
N ALA A 236 -5.02 -0.64 17.90
CA ALA A 236 -6.11 -1.55 18.23
C ALA A 236 -6.51 -2.33 16.97
N GLY A 237 -6.86 -3.61 17.09
CA GLY A 237 -7.26 -4.44 15.97
C GLY A 237 -7.29 -5.93 16.29
N ARG A 238 -7.35 -6.74 15.24
CA ARG A 238 -7.27 -8.21 15.36
C ARG A 238 -5.86 -8.68 15.02
N LEU A 239 -5.26 -9.44 15.91
CA LEU A 239 -3.97 -10.08 15.67
C LEU A 239 -4.13 -11.20 14.63
N ALA A 240 -3.32 -11.20 13.58
CA ALA A 240 -3.36 -12.17 12.50
C ALA A 240 -1.95 -12.69 12.16
N ASP A 241 -1.88 -13.94 11.73
CA ASP A 241 -0.64 -14.67 11.40
C ASP A 241 0.38 -14.73 12.57
N PHE A 242 -0.11 -14.64 13.81
CA PHE A 242 0.75 -14.61 14.98
C PHE A 242 1.14 -16.02 15.42
N LYS A 243 2.46 -16.29 15.36
CA LYS A 243 3.03 -17.62 15.67
C LYS A 243 4.24 -17.49 16.58
N LEU A 244 4.00 -17.25 17.85
CA LEU A 244 5.05 -17.21 18.85
C LEU A 244 4.71 -18.15 20.00
N GLN A 245 5.68 -18.98 20.43
CA GLN A 245 5.55 -19.89 21.56
C GLN A 245 6.48 -19.49 22.70
N VAL A 246 6.04 -19.75 23.93
CA VAL A 246 6.89 -19.56 25.12
C VAL A 246 8.15 -20.43 24.99
N GLY A 247 9.30 -19.84 25.24
CA GLY A 247 10.60 -20.48 25.10
C GLY A 247 11.26 -20.34 23.74
N GLU A 248 10.55 -19.85 22.72
CA GLU A 248 11.08 -19.58 21.39
C GLU A 248 12.03 -18.38 21.39
N THR A 249 13.11 -18.47 20.60
CA THR A 249 14.07 -17.37 20.46
C THR A 249 13.76 -16.59 19.18
N VAL A 250 13.59 -15.28 19.32
CA VAL A 250 13.31 -14.35 18.24
C VAL A 250 14.46 -13.38 17.99
N ARG A 251 14.57 -12.90 16.77
CA ARG A 251 15.61 -11.97 16.35
C ARG A 251 15.02 -10.63 15.98
N SER A 252 15.79 -9.57 16.14
CA SER A 252 15.44 -8.23 15.66
C SER A 252 15.11 -8.25 14.16
N GLY A 253 14.02 -7.60 13.76
CA GLY A 253 13.49 -7.61 12.40
C GLY A 253 12.67 -8.85 12.04
N GLN A 254 12.53 -9.84 12.94
CA GLN A 254 11.68 -11.00 12.69
C GLN A 254 10.22 -10.59 12.76
N ARG A 255 9.49 -10.85 11.69
CA ARG A 255 8.03 -10.68 11.64
C ARG A 255 7.36 -11.81 12.40
N LEU A 256 6.52 -11.44 13.37
CA LEU A 256 5.76 -12.40 14.19
C LEU A 256 4.27 -12.46 13.83
N GLY A 257 3.75 -11.46 13.13
CA GLY A 257 2.36 -11.37 12.74
C GLY A 257 2.01 -9.99 12.19
N ARG A 258 0.73 -9.65 12.23
CA ARG A 258 0.20 -8.32 11.92
C ARG A 258 -1.03 -8.03 12.77
N ILE A 259 -1.34 -6.76 12.93
CA ILE A 259 -2.59 -6.32 13.55
C ILE A 259 -3.43 -5.68 12.45
N ASP A 260 -4.58 -6.28 12.19
CA ASP A 260 -5.54 -5.88 11.17
C ASP A 260 -6.61 -4.98 11.78
N ASP A 261 -6.85 -3.83 11.17
CA ASP A 261 -7.98 -2.97 11.52
C ASP A 261 -9.29 -3.64 11.10
N ILE A 262 -10.14 -3.94 12.06
CA ILE A 262 -11.44 -4.58 11.83
C ILE A 262 -12.56 -3.56 11.57
N ALA A 263 -12.29 -2.26 11.74
CA ALA A 263 -13.29 -1.22 11.54
C ALA A 263 -13.51 -0.89 10.06
N GLN A 264 -12.49 -1.13 9.21
CA GLN A 264 -12.56 -0.76 7.80
C GLN A 264 -11.96 -1.86 6.92
N PHE A 265 -12.77 -2.31 5.95
CA PHE A 265 -12.35 -3.26 4.93
C PHE A 265 -12.33 -2.62 3.55
N CYS A 266 -11.48 -3.14 2.67
CA CYS A 266 -11.55 -2.96 1.23
C CYS A 266 -11.73 -4.31 0.55
N LEU A 267 -12.16 -4.28 -0.71
CA LEU A 267 -12.29 -5.46 -1.55
C LEU A 267 -11.17 -5.44 -2.59
N ALA A 268 -10.28 -6.41 -2.54
CA ALA A 268 -9.22 -6.60 -3.54
C ALA A 268 -9.71 -7.56 -4.61
N ALA A 269 -9.94 -7.05 -5.83
CA ALA A 269 -10.37 -7.83 -6.99
C ALA A 269 -9.22 -8.01 -7.98
N GLN A 270 -9.11 -9.20 -8.57
CA GLN A 270 -8.20 -9.48 -9.66
C GLN A 270 -8.94 -9.43 -10.99
N LEU A 271 -8.47 -8.60 -11.91
CA LEU A 271 -9.03 -8.40 -13.25
C LEU A 271 -7.99 -8.76 -14.31
N ASP A 272 -8.47 -9.26 -15.45
CA ASP A 272 -7.65 -9.51 -16.64
C ASP A 272 -7.03 -8.20 -17.18
N GLU A 273 -5.78 -8.26 -17.65
CA GLU A 273 -5.04 -7.08 -18.15
C GLU A 273 -5.75 -6.33 -19.27
N TYR A 274 -6.62 -7.03 -20.03
CA TYR A 274 -7.45 -6.42 -21.08
C TYR A 274 -8.26 -5.23 -20.57
N TYR A 275 -8.68 -5.25 -19.30
CA TYR A 275 -9.49 -4.20 -18.70
C TYR A 275 -8.66 -3.02 -18.14
N LEU A 276 -7.34 -3.16 -18.04
CA LEU A 276 -6.47 -2.16 -17.39
C LEU A 276 -6.58 -0.76 -18.04
N ARG A 277 -6.65 -0.70 -19.37
CA ARG A 277 -6.78 0.58 -20.10
C ARG A 277 -8.18 1.19 -20.05
N ARG A 278 -9.17 0.41 -19.64
CA ARG A 278 -10.60 0.79 -19.65
C ARG A 278 -11.10 1.16 -18.25
N LEU A 279 -10.39 0.73 -17.23
CA LEU A 279 -10.72 0.99 -15.84
C LEU A 279 -10.09 2.30 -15.38
N ALA A 280 -10.85 3.07 -14.58
CA ALA A 280 -10.37 4.27 -13.94
C ALA A 280 -10.80 4.30 -12.46
N THR A 281 -10.06 5.02 -11.64
CA THR A 281 -10.45 5.29 -10.25
C THR A 281 -11.75 6.09 -10.21
N GLY A 282 -12.55 5.88 -9.16
CA GLY A 282 -13.88 6.51 -9.04
C GLY A 282 -14.99 5.80 -9.83
N ARG A 283 -14.72 4.69 -10.54
CA ARG A 283 -15.76 3.91 -11.20
C ARG A 283 -16.66 3.22 -10.19
N PRO A 284 -17.99 3.31 -10.36
CA PRO A 284 -18.93 2.62 -9.50
C PRO A 284 -18.85 1.10 -9.74
N ALA A 285 -19.08 0.35 -8.67
CA ALA A 285 -19.19 -1.08 -8.71
C ALA A 285 -20.24 -1.53 -7.67
N THR A 286 -20.71 -2.75 -7.81
CA THR A 286 -21.60 -3.38 -6.84
C THR A 286 -20.97 -4.67 -6.33
N ALA A 287 -21.08 -4.92 -5.03
CA ALA A 287 -20.64 -6.14 -4.38
C ALA A 287 -21.86 -6.88 -3.80
N VAL A 288 -21.88 -8.20 -3.95
CA VAL A 288 -22.95 -9.03 -3.37
C VAL A 288 -22.38 -9.75 -2.16
N ILE A 289 -22.84 -9.37 -0.97
CA ILE A 289 -22.41 -9.90 0.32
C ILE A 289 -23.64 -10.45 1.04
N ASP A 290 -23.62 -11.72 1.38
CA ASP A 290 -24.74 -12.42 2.04
C ASP A 290 -26.10 -12.21 1.36
N GLY A 291 -26.10 -12.13 0.00
CA GLY A 291 -27.31 -11.89 -0.80
C GLY A 291 -27.76 -10.43 -0.87
N GLN A 292 -27.08 -9.51 -0.20
CA GLN A 292 -27.36 -8.07 -0.27
C GLN A 292 -26.38 -7.38 -1.23
N THR A 293 -26.92 -6.49 -2.05
CA THR A 293 -26.12 -5.66 -2.96
C THR A 293 -25.66 -4.39 -2.25
N THR A 294 -24.36 -4.21 -2.19
CA THR A 294 -23.73 -3.03 -1.57
C THR A 294 -22.97 -2.24 -2.64
N HIS A 295 -23.01 -0.91 -2.57
CA HIS A 295 -22.28 -0.05 -3.49
C HIS A 295 -20.83 0.12 -3.05
N VAL A 296 -19.94 -0.10 -4.01
CA VAL A 296 -18.48 0.08 -3.84
C VAL A 296 -17.95 0.92 -4.98
N VAL A 297 -16.79 1.51 -4.78
CA VAL A 297 -16.12 2.36 -5.78
C VAL A 297 -14.68 1.91 -5.94
N VAL A 298 -14.17 1.99 -7.18
CA VAL A 298 -12.75 1.74 -7.48
C VAL A 298 -11.92 2.84 -6.84
N ASN A 299 -11.22 2.51 -5.76
CA ASN A 299 -10.36 3.43 -5.01
C ASN A 299 -8.95 3.49 -5.61
N ARG A 300 -8.36 2.33 -5.87
CA ARG A 300 -6.98 2.22 -6.38
C ARG A 300 -6.84 1.10 -7.40
N ILE A 301 -6.00 1.34 -8.38
CA ILE A 301 -5.62 0.36 -9.39
C ILE A 301 -4.13 0.10 -9.25
N TYR A 302 -3.74 -1.16 -9.07
CA TYR A 302 -2.34 -1.59 -9.05
C TYR A 302 -1.97 -2.07 -10.46
N PRO A 303 -1.23 -1.28 -11.25
CA PRO A 303 -1.01 -1.57 -12.67
C PRO A 303 -0.01 -2.69 -12.93
N GLN A 304 0.58 -3.25 -11.88
CA GLN A 304 1.48 -4.39 -12.00
C GLN A 304 0.69 -5.63 -12.41
N VAL A 305 0.97 -6.15 -13.61
CA VAL A 305 0.37 -7.38 -14.12
C VAL A 305 1.20 -8.59 -13.66
N SER A 306 0.52 -9.57 -13.07
CA SER A 306 1.08 -10.88 -12.73
C SER A 306 0.10 -11.95 -13.22
N ASP A 307 0.60 -12.94 -13.95
CA ASP A 307 -0.20 -14.02 -14.55
C ASP A 307 -1.38 -13.51 -15.41
N GLY A 308 -1.17 -12.42 -16.17
CA GLY A 308 -2.19 -11.81 -17.02
C GLY A 308 -3.29 -11.05 -16.26
N LYS A 309 -3.11 -10.80 -14.95
CA LYS A 309 -4.09 -10.11 -14.11
C LYS A 309 -3.47 -8.94 -13.36
N PHE A 310 -4.28 -7.93 -13.07
CA PHE A 310 -3.93 -6.81 -12.21
C PHE A 310 -4.92 -6.70 -11.04
N THR A 311 -4.50 -6.06 -9.97
CA THR A 311 -5.30 -5.92 -8.76
C THR A 311 -5.98 -4.55 -8.70
N VAL A 312 -7.23 -4.56 -8.29
CA VAL A 312 -8.06 -3.37 -8.07
C VAL A 312 -8.58 -3.38 -6.64
N GLU A 313 -8.43 -2.28 -5.96
CA GLU A 313 -8.96 -2.04 -4.63
C GLU A 313 -10.26 -1.26 -4.72
N LEU A 314 -11.32 -1.80 -4.11
CA LEU A 314 -12.63 -1.15 -4.03
C LEU A 314 -12.95 -0.85 -2.57
N THR A 315 -13.54 0.32 -2.35
CA THR A 315 -14.01 0.77 -1.02
C THR A 315 -15.51 0.90 -1.00
N PHE A 316 -16.10 0.69 0.17
CA PHE A 316 -17.53 0.83 0.39
C PHE A 316 -17.94 2.30 0.41
N VAL A 317 -19.08 2.62 -0.22
CA VAL A 317 -19.63 3.99 -0.28
C VAL A 317 -20.57 4.24 0.89
N ASP A 318 -21.49 3.32 1.13
CA ASP A 318 -22.60 3.46 2.09
C ASP A 318 -22.29 2.81 3.46
N GLY A 319 -21.00 2.52 3.71
CA GLY A 319 -20.55 1.75 4.87
C GLY A 319 -20.41 0.26 4.57
N GLN A 320 -19.60 -0.42 5.34
CA GLN A 320 -19.36 -1.86 5.16
C GLN A 320 -20.39 -2.69 5.92
N PRO A 321 -20.78 -3.87 5.41
CA PRO A 321 -21.61 -4.82 6.15
C PRO A 321 -20.89 -5.32 7.41
N ALA A 322 -21.61 -5.41 8.52
CA ALA A 322 -21.06 -5.87 9.80
C ALA A 322 -20.64 -7.36 9.79
N THR A 323 -21.16 -8.14 8.84
CA THR A 323 -20.89 -9.57 8.69
C THR A 323 -19.61 -9.88 7.91
N LEU A 324 -18.99 -8.85 7.31
CA LEU A 324 -17.81 -9.04 6.46
C LEU A 324 -16.60 -9.50 7.29
N SER A 325 -15.98 -10.58 6.83
CA SER A 325 -14.81 -11.18 7.49
C SER A 325 -13.55 -11.06 6.63
N PRO A 326 -12.35 -10.89 7.23
CA PRO A 326 -11.10 -10.90 6.47
C PRO A 326 -10.93 -12.20 5.69
N GLY A 327 -10.52 -12.09 4.42
CA GLY A 327 -10.34 -13.23 3.53
C GLY A 327 -11.63 -13.76 2.88
N GLN A 328 -12.80 -13.21 3.22
CA GLN A 328 -14.06 -13.58 2.60
C GLN A 328 -14.06 -13.22 1.11
N SER A 329 -14.48 -14.18 0.26
CA SER A 329 -14.64 -13.95 -1.17
C SER A 329 -16.00 -13.33 -1.46
N VAL A 330 -16.02 -12.28 -2.26
CA VAL A 330 -17.20 -11.49 -2.63
C VAL A 330 -17.25 -11.33 -4.14
N ASP A 331 -18.41 -11.54 -4.74
CA ASP A 331 -18.60 -11.29 -6.16
C ASP A 331 -18.88 -9.80 -6.39
N VAL A 332 -18.10 -9.19 -7.28
CA VAL A 332 -18.20 -7.77 -7.60
C VAL A 332 -18.46 -7.57 -9.08
N LEU A 333 -19.27 -6.56 -9.39
CA LEU A 333 -19.58 -6.13 -10.74
C LEU A 333 -19.12 -4.69 -10.91
N ILE A 334 -18.07 -4.48 -11.69
CA ILE A 334 -17.43 -3.18 -11.87
C ILE A 334 -17.87 -2.56 -13.18
N THR A 335 -18.41 -1.35 -13.16
CA THR A 335 -18.86 -0.63 -14.36
C THR A 335 -17.68 0.06 -15.04
N LEU A 336 -17.37 -0.38 -16.27
CA LEU A 336 -16.26 0.14 -17.06
C LEU A 336 -16.62 1.40 -17.86
N GLY A 337 -17.87 1.54 -18.29
CA GLY A 337 -18.32 2.62 -19.15
C GLY A 337 -19.73 3.12 -18.85
N ALA A 338 -20.06 4.27 -19.40
CA ALA A 338 -21.42 4.78 -19.30
C ALA A 338 -22.42 3.83 -20.00
N ALA A 339 -23.56 3.61 -19.36
CA ALA A 339 -24.67 2.89 -19.96
C ALA A 339 -25.15 3.64 -21.22
N ARG A 340 -25.30 2.93 -22.33
CA ARG A 340 -25.79 3.49 -23.60
C ARG A 340 -26.93 2.65 -24.14
N THR A 341 -27.92 3.30 -24.69
CA THR A 341 -28.99 2.63 -25.45
C THR A 341 -28.42 2.18 -26.79
N SER A 342 -28.45 0.87 -27.03
CA SER A 342 -27.91 0.23 -28.24
C SER A 342 -28.85 -0.92 -28.66
N LEU A 343 -28.64 -1.44 -29.87
CA LEU A 343 -29.24 -2.72 -30.26
C LEU A 343 -28.45 -3.85 -29.62
N LEU A 344 -29.13 -4.77 -28.99
CA LEU A 344 -28.56 -5.85 -28.19
C LEU A 344 -28.95 -7.21 -28.72
N LEU A 345 -27.99 -8.13 -28.68
CA LEU A 345 -28.20 -9.59 -28.83
C LEU A 345 -27.62 -10.31 -27.63
N PRO A 346 -28.12 -11.49 -27.28
CA PRO A 346 -27.42 -12.35 -26.31
C PRO A 346 -26.00 -12.66 -26.75
N ASN A 347 -25.04 -12.59 -25.82
CA ASN A 347 -23.66 -12.97 -26.08
C ASN A 347 -23.54 -14.49 -25.99
N ASP A 348 -23.58 -15.15 -27.17
CA ASP A 348 -23.64 -16.61 -27.28
C ASP A 348 -22.61 -17.13 -28.30
N ALA A 349 -22.63 -18.42 -28.59
CA ALA A 349 -21.65 -19.15 -29.38
C ALA A 349 -21.39 -18.53 -30.77
N PHE A 350 -22.41 -17.96 -31.44
CA PHE A 350 -22.28 -17.31 -32.75
C PHE A 350 -21.16 -16.23 -32.78
N SER A 351 -21.02 -15.50 -31.70
CA SER A 351 -20.05 -14.40 -31.62
C SER A 351 -18.59 -14.89 -31.64
N ASN A 352 -18.33 -16.06 -31.09
CA ASN A 352 -17.03 -16.71 -31.13
C ASN A 352 -16.75 -17.35 -32.50
N ASP A 353 -17.77 -18.00 -33.10
CA ASP A 353 -17.63 -18.71 -34.37
C ASP A 353 -17.40 -17.77 -35.56
N THR A 354 -17.96 -16.54 -35.50
CA THR A 354 -17.89 -15.57 -36.59
C THR A 354 -16.95 -14.40 -36.32
N GLY A 355 -16.39 -14.32 -35.12
CA GLY A 355 -15.67 -13.12 -34.67
C GLY A 355 -16.56 -11.87 -34.64
N GLY A 356 -17.89 -12.04 -34.68
CA GLY A 356 -18.86 -10.93 -34.73
C GLY A 356 -18.99 -10.25 -36.10
N GLY A 357 -18.49 -10.86 -37.17
CA GLY A 357 -18.53 -10.27 -38.50
C GLY A 357 -19.82 -10.52 -39.29
N TRP A 358 -20.59 -11.54 -38.94
CA TRP A 358 -21.84 -11.87 -39.64
C TRP A 358 -22.76 -12.75 -38.77
N VAL A 359 -24.05 -12.75 -39.11
CA VAL A 359 -25.06 -13.54 -38.41
C VAL A 359 -26.06 -14.10 -39.41
N PHE A 360 -26.85 -15.13 -39.00
CA PHE A 360 -28.02 -15.61 -39.72
C PHE A 360 -29.29 -14.90 -39.23
N VAL A 361 -29.89 -14.10 -40.09
CA VAL A 361 -31.15 -13.39 -39.84
C VAL A 361 -32.32 -14.26 -40.35
N VAL A 362 -33.25 -14.61 -39.46
CA VAL A 362 -34.42 -15.37 -39.82
C VAL A 362 -35.46 -14.47 -40.45
N ARG A 363 -35.96 -14.85 -41.64
CA ARG A 363 -37.00 -14.10 -42.36
C ARG A 363 -38.33 -14.11 -41.61
N ALA A 364 -39.25 -13.24 -42.02
CA ALA A 364 -40.56 -13.11 -41.39
C ALA A 364 -41.39 -14.42 -41.45
N ASP A 365 -41.15 -15.22 -42.52
CA ASP A 365 -41.81 -16.55 -42.70
C ASP A 365 -41.39 -17.58 -41.64
N GLY A 366 -40.27 -17.36 -40.96
CA GLY A 366 -39.73 -18.27 -39.93
C GLY A 366 -39.08 -19.54 -40.50
N VAL A 367 -39.05 -19.72 -41.81
CA VAL A 367 -38.56 -20.93 -42.48
C VAL A 367 -37.18 -20.75 -43.06
N GLN A 368 -36.81 -19.52 -43.44
CA GLN A 368 -35.55 -19.24 -44.04
C GLN A 368 -34.71 -18.29 -43.18
N ALA A 369 -33.38 -18.52 -43.16
CA ALA A 369 -32.44 -17.63 -42.55
C ALA A 369 -31.33 -17.29 -43.57
N GLU A 370 -30.96 -16.02 -43.63
CA GLU A 370 -29.93 -15.52 -44.54
C GLU A 370 -28.72 -14.99 -43.77
N ARG A 371 -27.53 -15.23 -44.34
CA ARG A 371 -26.28 -14.72 -43.80
C ARG A 371 -26.19 -13.22 -44.10
N ARG A 372 -26.04 -12.41 -43.05
CA ARG A 372 -25.90 -10.97 -43.14
C ARG A 372 -24.66 -10.50 -42.39
N ALA A 373 -23.88 -9.62 -43.04
CA ALA A 373 -22.76 -8.98 -42.38
C ALA A 373 -23.25 -8.02 -41.31
N VAL A 374 -22.62 -8.07 -40.15
CA VAL A 374 -22.92 -7.22 -39.00
C VAL A 374 -21.64 -6.64 -38.45
N ARG A 375 -21.75 -5.52 -37.74
CA ARG A 375 -20.66 -4.96 -36.98
C ARG A 375 -21.07 -4.90 -35.52
N VAL A 376 -20.41 -5.71 -34.70
CA VAL A 376 -20.63 -5.72 -33.24
C VAL A 376 -19.71 -4.73 -32.54
N GLY A 377 -20.13 -4.26 -31.38
CA GLY A 377 -19.40 -3.33 -30.54
C GLY A 377 -18.96 -3.96 -29.23
N ARG A 378 -19.27 -3.29 -28.13
CA ARG A 378 -18.96 -3.74 -26.77
C ARG A 378 -19.78 -4.98 -26.43
N ARG A 379 -19.23 -5.79 -25.55
CA ARG A 379 -19.92 -6.99 -25.02
C ARG A 379 -19.68 -7.11 -23.50
N ASN A 380 -20.65 -7.66 -22.82
CA ASN A 380 -20.53 -8.13 -21.45
C ASN A 380 -20.79 -9.66 -21.38
N SER A 381 -20.93 -10.22 -20.21
CA SER A 381 -21.15 -11.66 -20.02
C SER A 381 -22.46 -12.18 -20.63
N THR A 382 -23.46 -11.33 -20.83
CA THR A 382 -24.81 -11.73 -21.25
C THR A 382 -25.23 -11.16 -22.60
N GLN A 383 -24.70 -10.00 -23.01
CA GLN A 383 -25.18 -9.25 -24.16
C GLN A 383 -24.02 -8.71 -25.00
N ILE A 384 -24.28 -8.55 -26.30
CA ILE A 384 -23.39 -7.95 -27.28
C ILE A 384 -24.09 -6.79 -27.98
N GLU A 385 -23.40 -5.67 -28.14
CA GLU A 385 -23.86 -4.48 -28.85
C GLU A 385 -23.78 -4.70 -30.34
N VAL A 386 -24.84 -4.37 -31.06
CA VAL A 386 -24.86 -4.32 -32.52
C VAL A 386 -24.79 -2.87 -32.96
N LEU A 387 -23.72 -2.53 -33.68
CA LEU A 387 -23.46 -1.18 -34.19
C LEU A 387 -24.10 -0.95 -35.58
N ASP A 388 -24.15 -2.02 -36.39
CA ASP A 388 -24.63 -1.92 -37.78
C ASP A 388 -25.03 -3.29 -38.32
N GLY A 389 -25.94 -3.33 -39.33
CA GLY A 389 -26.34 -4.53 -40.04
C GLY A 389 -27.66 -5.18 -39.57
N LEU A 390 -28.23 -4.76 -38.43
CA LEU A 390 -29.48 -5.28 -37.89
C LEU A 390 -30.43 -4.15 -37.47
N VAL A 391 -31.71 -4.48 -37.41
CA VAL A 391 -32.81 -3.61 -36.94
C VAL A 391 -33.50 -4.21 -35.76
N ALA A 392 -34.03 -3.36 -34.86
CA ALA A 392 -34.82 -3.85 -33.72
C ALA A 392 -36.02 -4.67 -34.16
N GLY A 393 -36.24 -5.81 -33.51
CA GLY A 393 -37.31 -6.76 -33.85
C GLY A 393 -36.89 -7.88 -34.82
N GLU A 394 -35.73 -7.81 -35.45
CA GLU A 394 -35.23 -8.92 -36.28
C GLU A 394 -34.89 -10.13 -35.42
N ARG A 395 -35.14 -11.30 -35.96
CA ARG A 395 -34.83 -12.59 -35.33
C ARG A 395 -33.49 -13.10 -35.85
N VAL A 396 -32.56 -13.44 -34.96
CA VAL A 396 -31.23 -13.89 -35.28
C VAL A 396 -30.93 -15.21 -34.61
N ILE A 397 -30.31 -16.14 -35.32
CA ILE A 397 -29.82 -17.40 -34.73
C ILE A 397 -28.59 -17.06 -33.89
N VAL A 398 -28.59 -17.43 -32.60
CA VAL A 398 -27.51 -17.13 -31.65
C VAL A 398 -26.73 -18.35 -31.17
N SER A 399 -27.20 -19.56 -31.51
CA SER A 399 -26.47 -20.82 -31.27
C SER A 399 -25.24 -20.94 -32.15
N SER A 400 -24.41 -21.97 -31.94
CA SER A 400 -23.17 -22.17 -32.74
C SER A 400 -23.45 -22.34 -34.23
N TYR A 401 -22.61 -21.72 -35.05
CA TYR A 401 -22.63 -21.77 -36.49
C TYR A 401 -21.67 -22.80 -37.10
N THR A 402 -20.87 -23.47 -36.27
CA THR A 402 -19.87 -24.44 -36.72
C THR A 402 -20.35 -25.45 -37.74
N PRO A 403 -21.59 -26.04 -37.61
CA PRO A 403 -22.09 -27.06 -38.55
C PRO A 403 -22.48 -26.50 -39.93
N TYR A 404 -22.68 -25.17 -40.06
CA TYR A 404 -23.18 -24.52 -41.27
C TYR A 404 -22.47 -23.20 -41.61
N ALA A 405 -21.23 -23.07 -41.18
CA ALA A 405 -20.42 -21.83 -41.34
C ALA A 405 -20.22 -21.40 -42.80
N THR A 406 -20.25 -22.31 -43.77
CA THR A 406 -20.08 -22.07 -45.19
C THR A 406 -21.39 -21.74 -45.93
N ALA A 407 -22.56 -21.97 -45.30
CA ALA A 407 -23.84 -21.74 -45.91
C ALA A 407 -24.14 -20.24 -46.05
N LEU A 408 -24.78 -19.83 -47.13
CA LEU A 408 -25.33 -18.48 -47.31
C LEU A 408 -26.77 -18.37 -46.91
N HIS A 409 -27.52 -19.49 -47.03
CA HIS A 409 -28.92 -19.58 -46.68
C HIS A 409 -29.17 -20.88 -45.90
N LEU A 410 -29.98 -20.79 -44.88
CA LEU A 410 -30.43 -21.94 -44.09
C LEU A 410 -31.96 -22.08 -44.29
N GLN A 411 -32.43 -23.33 -44.35
CA GLN A 411 -33.84 -23.67 -44.33
C GLN A 411 -34.16 -24.37 -43.00
N LEU A 412 -34.97 -23.72 -42.20
CA LEU A 412 -35.40 -24.24 -40.88
C LEU A 412 -36.55 -25.22 -41.11
N THR A 413 -36.33 -26.46 -40.72
CA THR A 413 -37.37 -27.52 -40.82
C THR A 413 -37.95 -27.76 -39.42
N HIS A 414 -39.30 -27.84 -39.37
CA HIS A 414 -40.04 -28.10 -38.15
C HIS A 414 -40.05 -29.57 -37.79
#